data_0e74c71a897fbd3c3528df762341716b
#
_entry.id   0e74c71a897fbd3c3528df762341716b
#
_cell.length_a   1.000
_cell.length_b   1.000
_cell.length_c   1.000
_cell.angle_alpha   90.00
_cell.angle_beta   90.00
_cell.angle_gamma   90.00
#
_symmetry.space_group_name_H-M   'P 1'
#
loop_
_entity.id
_entity.type
_entity.pdbx_description
1 polymer ?
#
loop_
_entity_poly.entity_id
_entity_poly.type
_entity_poly.pdbx_seq_one_letter_code
_entity_poly.pdbx_strand_id
1 'polypeptide(L)'
;MAAVARKMEEDDTMGRERRDIVTGEVMPENRLIRFAAAPDGTVVPDVAAKLPGRGLWVEASRRAVTIAVEKKLFARAAKANVHATADLAARTEQALVARMLGDLGLARRSGALVLGFDNVLRALDGPKAAPALLIEATDGSADGKRKLYNAAHARELKPYVLECLTSAELGLALGRENVIHAAVQPGGLAERLTFDAERLCGFRSRNESPRSVSGLKESKS
;
A
#
# COMPACT_ATOMS: atom_id res chain seq x y z
N MET A 1 -20.64 5.38 29.76
CA MET A 1 -20.97 5.35 28.31
C MET A 1 -19.78 5.77 27.43
N ALA A 2 -19.03 6.85 27.74
CA ALA A 2 -17.87 7.31 26.94
C ALA A 2 -16.65 6.37 26.92
N ALA A 3 -16.40 5.59 27.97
CA ALA A 3 -15.26 4.68 28.07
C ALA A 3 -15.42 3.39 27.20
N VAL A 4 -16.65 2.95 26.98
CA VAL A 4 -16.96 1.77 26.14
C VAL A 4 -16.83 2.14 24.66
N ALA A 5 -17.25 3.34 24.25
CA ALA A 5 -17.10 3.82 22.87
C ALA A 5 -15.61 4.00 22.50
N ARG A 6 -14.78 4.52 23.41
CA ARG A 6 -13.33 4.68 23.18
C ARG A 6 -12.59 3.34 23.03
N LYS A 7 -13.01 2.31 23.74
CA LYS A 7 -12.41 0.97 23.65
C LYS A 7 -12.81 0.25 22.34
N MET A 8 -13.98 0.58 21.77
CA MET A 8 -14.40 0.03 20.47
C MET A 8 -13.68 0.73 19.29
N GLU A 9 -13.31 2.02 19.42
CA GLU A 9 -12.54 2.75 18.40
C GLU A 9 -11.05 2.36 18.38
N GLU A 10 -10.47 1.96 19.54
CA GLU A 10 -9.09 1.44 19.60
C GLU A 10 -8.97 0.00 19.07
N ASP A 11 -10.03 -0.81 19.12
CA ASP A 11 -10.02 -2.20 18.67
C ASP A 11 -10.24 -2.35 17.15
N ASP A 12 -10.79 -1.34 16.47
CA ASP A 12 -11.02 -1.32 15.02
C ASP A 12 -9.77 -0.84 14.22
N THR A 13 -8.77 -0.28 14.91
CA THR A 13 -7.46 0.09 14.34
C THR A 13 -6.42 -1.03 14.39
N MET A 14 -6.65 -2.08 15.17
CA MET A 14 -5.87 -3.33 15.12
C MET A 14 -6.50 -4.22 14.06
N GLY A 15 -6.09 -4.04 12.80
CA GLY A 15 -6.57 -4.79 11.64
C GLY A 15 -6.66 -6.29 11.91
N ARG A 16 -7.67 -6.93 11.34
CA ARG A 16 -7.90 -8.38 11.46
C ARG A 16 -6.62 -9.16 11.24
N GLU A 17 -6.27 -10.02 12.18
CA GLU A 17 -5.10 -10.89 12.07
C GLU A 17 -5.40 -12.14 11.26
N ARG A 18 -4.42 -12.59 10.49
CA ARG A 18 -4.47 -13.82 9.69
C ARG A 18 -3.17 -14.59 9.81
N ARG A 19 -3.27 -15.87 9.58
CA ARG A 19 -2.10 -16.77 9.59
C ARG A 19 -1.48 -16.83 8.19
N ASP A 20 -0.20 -16.48 8.11
CA ASP A 20 0.63 -16.72 6.93
C ASP A 20 0.83 -18.22 6.70
N ILE A 21 0.56 -18.70 5.49
CA ILE A 21 0.73 -20.14 5.17
C ILE A 21 2.20 -20.55 4.96
N VAL A 22 3.11 -19.58 4.83
CA VAL A 22 4.55 -19.82 4.61
C VAL A 22 5.26 -20.04 5.94
N THR A 23 5.09 -19.12 6.88
CA THR A 23 5.76 -19.13 8.18
C THR A 23 4.91 -19.75 9.28
N GLY A 24 3.58 -19.74 9.14
CA GLY A 24 2.64 -20.12 10.17
C GLY A 24 2.38 -19.01 11.22
N GLU A 25 3.04 -17.87 11.11
CA GLU A 25 2.86 -16.72 12.00
C GLU A 25 1.52 -16.04 11.79
N VAL A 26 1.01 -15.43 12.85
CA VAL A 26 -0.18 -14.59 12.82
C VAL A 26 0.26 -13.15 12.72
N MET A 27 -0.28 -12.41 11.75
CA MET A 27 0.07 -11.02 11.50
C MET A 27 -1.12 -10.23 10.95
N PRO A 28 -1.07 -8.87 11.02
CA PRO A 28 -2.16 -8.01 10.53
C PRO A 28 -2.37 -8.15 9.01
N GLU A 29 -3.62 -7.96 8.56
CA GLU A 29 -3.98 -8.08 7.14
C GLU A 29 -3.23 -7.12 6.21
N ASN A 30 -2.81 -5.94 6.69
CA ASN A 30 -2.01 -4.99 5.90
C ASN A 30 -0.60 -5.52 5.56
N ARG A 31 -0.14 -6.57 6.23
CA ARG A 31 1.11 -7.26 5.93
C ARG A 31 0.93 -8.51 5.07
N LEU A 32 -0.30 -8.81 4.67
CA LEU A 32 -0.65 -10.06 3.99
C LEU A 32 -1.38 -9.80 2.67
N ILE A 33 -1.26 -10.73 1.75
CA ILE A 33 -2.11 -10.85 0.57
C ILE A 33 -3.02 -12.06 0.74
N ARG A 34 -4.31 -11.84 0.48
CA ARG A 34 -5.28 -12.92 0.35
C ARG A 34 -5.20 -13.53 -1.04
N PHE A 35 -5.26 -14.84 -1.09
CA PHE A 35 -5.43 -15.63 -2.31
C PHE A 35 -6.70 -16.46 -2.18
N ALA A 36 -7.33 -16.75 -3.31
CA ALA A 36 -8.50 -17.61 -3.41
C ALA A 36 -8.28 -18.66 -4.50
N ALA A 37 -8.97 -19.79 -4.39
CA ALA A 37 -9.04 -20.77 -5.47
C ALA A 37 -10.20 -20.42 -6.41
N ALA A 38 -9.93 -20.29 -7.69
CA ALA A 38 -10.93 -20.19 -8.74
C ALA A 38 -11.64 -21.55 -8.93
N PRO A 39 -12.79 -21.61 -9.62
CA PRO A 39 -13.54 -22.87 -9.83
C PRO A 39 -12.75 -23.98 -10.51
N ASP A 40 -11.77 -23.64 -11.34
CA ASP A 40 -10.85 -24.58 -12.00
C ASP A 40 -9.68 -25.04 -11.11
N GLY A 41 -9.65 -24.58 -9.86
CA GLY A 41 -8.56 -24.87 -8.91
C GLY A 41 -7.35 -23.95 -9.03
N THR A 42 -7.35 -22.99 -9.96
CA THR A 42 -6.24 -22.03 -10.08
C THR A 42 -6.23 -21.05 -8.90
N VAL A 43 -5.06 -20.87 -8.27
CA VAL A 43 -4.87 -19.88 -7.21
C VAL A 43 -4.74 -18.49 -7.84
N VAL A 44 -5.57 -17.56 -7.39
CA VAL A 44 -5.59 -16.17 -7.86
C VAL A 44 -5.39 -15.18 -6.72
N PRO A 45 -4.72 -14.03 -6.94
CA PRO A 45 -4.60 -13.00 -5.94
C PRO A 45 -5.95 -12.30 -5.73
N ASP A 46 -6.33 -12.12 -4.47
CA ASP A 46 -7.53 -11.39 -4.07
C ASP A 46 -7.14 -10.21 -3.19
N VAL A 47 -6.48 -9.24 -3.83
CA VAL A 47 -5.94 -8.05 -3.15
C VAL A 47 -7.02 -7.18 -2.50
N ALA A 48 -8.27 -7.31 -2.95
CA ALA A 48 -9.43 -6.62 -2.38
C ALA A 48 -10.14 -7.41 -1.28
N ALA A 49 -9.75 -8.67 -1.04
CA ALA A 49 -10.37 -9.61 -0.10
C ALA A 49 -11.89 -9.79 -0.31
N LYS A 50 -12.33 -9.83 -1.59
CA LYS A 50 -13.76 -9.90 -1.97
C LYS A 50 -14.18 -11.21 -2.61
N LEU A 51 -13.26 -12.04 -3.05
CA LEU A 51 -13.59 -13.30 -3.70
C LEU A 51 -14.22 -14.27 -2.70
N PRO A 52 -15.19 -15.09 -3.13
CA PRO A 52 -15.80 -16.10 -2.28
C PRO A 52 -14.81 -17.19 -1.87
N GLY A 53 -15.20 -18.01 -0.89
CA GLY A 53 -14.44 -19.16 -0.45
C GLY A 53 -13.39 -18.85 0.62
N ARG A 54 -12.64 -19.91 0.97
CA ARG A 54 -11.60 -19.85 1.99
C ARG A 54 -10.43 -19.00 1.50
N GLY A 55 -10.07 -17.96 2.24
CA GLY A 55 -8.87 -17.17 2.00
C GLY A 55 -7.60 -17.91 2.42
N LEU A 56 -6.58 -17.87 1.56
CA LEU A 56 -5.22 -18.32 1.83
C LEU A 56 -4.34 -17.08 1.92
N TRP A 57 -3.67 -16.89 3.04
CA TRP A 57 -2.97 -15.65 3.31
C TRP A 57 -1.46 -15.87 3.26
N VAL A 58 -0.75 -14.99 2.56
CA VAL A 58 0.71 -15.03 2.41
C VAL A 58 1.24 -13.64 2.72
N GLU A 59 2.38 -13.56 3.41
CA GLU A 59 3.08 -12.30 3.62
C GLU A 59 3.21 -11.50 2.32
N ALA A 60 2.94 -10.20 2.39
CA ALA A 60 2.94 -9.30 1.23
C ALA A 60 4.36 -9.04 0.73
N SER A 61 5.02 -10.08 0.23
CA SER A 61 6.33 -9.98 -0.39
C SER A 61 6.45 -10.94 -1.58
N ARG A 62 7.19 -10.50 -2.61
CA ARG A 62 7.49 -11.34 -3.78
C ARG A 62 8.11 -12.67 -3.35
N ARG A 63 9.05 -12.63 -2.40
CA ARG A 63 9.75 -13.81 -1.87
C ARG A 63 8.78 -14.81 -1.24
N ALA A 64 7.88 -14.36 -0.36
CA ALA A 64 6.95 -15.25 0.32
C ALA A 64 5.99 -15.91 -0.66
N VAL A 65 5.44 -15.17 -1.64
CA VAL A 65 4.57 -15.73 -2.67
C VAL A 65 5.32 -16.75 -3.53
N THR A 66 6.56 -16.46 -3.92
CA THR A 66 7.39 -17.41 -4.69
C THR A 66 7.62 -18.70 -3.90
N ILE A 67 7.99 -18.62 -2.62
CA ILE A 67 8.16 -19.79 -1.74
C ILE A 67 6.85 -20.60 -1.62
N ALA A 68 5.71 -19.92 -1.50
CA ALA A 68 4.41 -20.59 -1.39
C ALA A 68 4.07 -21.38 -2.66
N VAL A 69 4.44 -20.86 -3.84
CA VAL A 69 4.27 -21.54 -5.13
C VAL A 69 5.21 -22.75 -5.23
N GLU A 70 6.52 -22.56 -5.05
CA GLU A 70 7.55 -23.59 -5.17
C GLU A 70 7.32 -24.77 -4.23
N LYS A 71 6.94 -24.49 -2.99
CA LYS A 71 6.69 -25.52 -1.96
C LYS A 71 5.25 -26.04 -1.95
N LYS A 72 4.42 -25.67 -2.94
CA LYS A 72 3.00 -26.08 -3.08
C LYS A 72 2.17 -25.84 -1.80
N LEU A 73 2.47 -24.75 -1.07
CA LEU A 73 1.83 -24.50 0.22
C LEU A 73 0.35 -24.12 0.08
N PHE A 74 -0.06 -23.59 -1.06
CA PHE A 74 -1.48 -23.30 -1.34
C PHE A 74 -2.33 -24.57 -1.30
N ALA A 75 -1.93 -25.65 -1.97
CA ALA A 75 -2.66 -26.93 -1.97
C ALA A 75 -2.73 -27.53 -0.56
N ARG A 76 -1.63 -27.46 0.18
CA ARG A 76 -1.55 -27.94 1.57
C ARG A 76 -2.49 -27.17 2.49
N ALA A 77 -2.51 -25.83 2.38
CA ALA A 77 -3.34 -24.98 3.23
C ALA A 77 -4.83 -25.05 2.86
N ALA A 78 -5.14 -25.13 1.57
CA ALA A 78 -6.51 -25.32 1.08
C ALA A 78 -7.10 -26.68 1.44
N LYS A 79 -6.25 -27.70 1.66
CA LYS A 79 -6.65 -29.11 1.75
C LYS A 79 -7.46 -29.57 0.52
N ALA A 80 -7.09 -29.07 -0.65
CA ALA A 80 -7.77 -29.30 -1.92
C ALA A 80 -6.76 -29.31 -3.05
N ASN A 81 -7.13 -29.90 -4.19
CA ASN A 81 -6.29 -29.90 -5.38
C ASN A 81 -6.34 -28.53 -6.06
N VAL A 82 -5.52 -27.59 -5.57
CA VAL A 82 -5.35 -26.27 -6.17
C VAL A 82 -3.92 -26.12 -6.69
N HIS A 83 -3.76 -25.31 -7.73
CA HIS A 83 -2.47 -25.08 -8.37
C HIS A 83 -2.19 -23.57 -8.51
N ALA A 84 -0.97 -23.19 -8.23
CA ALA A 84 -0.48 -21.82 -8.39
C ALA A 84 0.54 -21.79 -9.53
N THR A 85 0.40 -20.80 -10.41
CA THR A 85 1.31 -20.58 -11.55
C THR A 85 2.60 -19.89 -11.09
N ALA A 86 3.71 -20.12 -11.79
CA ALA A 86 5.01 -19.53 -11.44
C ALA A 86 5.02 -17.99 -11.48
N ASP A 87 4.12 -17.39 -12.25
CA ASP A 87 3.95 -15.93 -12.38
C ASP A 87 3.05 -15.31 -11.31
N LEU A 88 2.56 -16.10 -10.32
CA LEU A 88 1.60 -15.62 -9.32
C LEU A 88 2.09 -14.38 -8.58
N ALA A 89 3.37 -14.28 -8.25
CA ALA A 89 3.93 -13.10 -7.60
C ALA A 89 3.85 -11.85 -8.48
N ALA A 90 4.14 -11.98 -9.77
CA ALA A 90 4.04 -10.88 -10.73
C ALA A 90 2.58 -10.44 -10.92
N ARG A 91 1.65 -11.39 -11.04
CA ARG A 91 0.21 -11.10 -11.12
C ARG A 91 -0.32 -10.42 -9.87
N THR A 92 0.20 -10.78 -8.70
CA THR A 92 -0.18 -10.14 -7.43
C THR A 92 0.27 -8.67 -7.40
N GLU A 93 1.51 -8.40 -7.79
CA GLU A 93 2.01 -7.03 -7.91
C GLU A 93 1.18 -6.21 -8.89
N GLN A 94 0.91 -6.75 -10.09
CA GLN A 94 0.06 -6.08 -11.08
C GLN A 94 -1.34 -5.77 -10.54
N ALA A 95 -1.95 -6.69 -9.79
CA ALA A 95 -3.26 -6.47 -9.18
C ALA A 95 -3.24 -5.37 -8.12
N LEU A 96 -2.19 -5.29 -7.29
CA LEU A 96 -2.01 -4.20 -6.33
C LEU A 96 -1.86 -2.86 -7.04
N VAL A 97 -0.98 -2.78 -8.04
CA VAL A 97 -0.79 -1.57 -8.84
C VAL A 97 -2.10 -1.13 -9.48
N ALA A 98 -2.79 -2.01 -10.19
CA ALA A 98 -4.07 -1.70 -10.85
C ALA A 98 -5.11 -1.16 -9.86
N ARG A 99 -5.19 -1.73 -8.66
CA ARG A 99 -6.09 -1.26 -7.60
C ARG A 99 -5.70 0.14 -7.13
N MET A 100 -4.44 0.39 -6.85
CA MET A 100 -3.95 1.71 -6.42
C MET A 100 -4.18 2.78 -7.50
N LEU A 101 -3.91 2.46 -8.77
CA LEU A 101 -4.18 3.37 -9.89
C LEU A 101 -5.68 3.69 -10.00
N GLY A 102 -6.55 2.70 -9.78
CA GLY A 102 -8.00 2.90 -9.71
C GLY A 102 -8.41 3.87 -8.59
N ASP A 103 -7.86 3.70 -7.38
CA ASP A 103 -8.14 4.57 -6.23
C ASP A 103 -7.58 5.99 -6.42
N LEU A 104 -6.41 6.16 -7.05
CA LEU A 104 -5.89 7.46 -7.46
C LEU A 104 -6.80 8.17 -8.46
N GLY A 105 -7.33 7.43 -9.44
CA GLY A 105 -8.33 7.96 -10.37
C GLY A 105 -9.62 8.40 -9.65
N LEU A 106 -10.06 7.67 -8.63
CA LEU A 106 -11.19 8.06 -7.78
C LEU A 106 -10.86 9.33 -6.98
N ALA A 107 -9.69 9.40 -6.35
CA ALA A 107 -9.25 10.56 -5.59
C ALA A 107 -9.18 11.83 -6.46
N ARG A 108 -8.75 11.70 -7.73
CA ARG A 108 -8.79 12.79 -8.68
C ARG A 108 -10.22 13.27 -8.98
N ARG A 109 -11.13 12.35 -9.28
CA ARG A 109 -12.53 12.69 -9.60
C ARG A 109 -13.27 13.30 -8.42
N SER A 110 -12.98 12.88 -7.19
CA SER A 110 -13.61 13.44 -5.98
C SER A 110 -12.98 14.77 -5.53
N GLY A 111 -11.92 15.25 -6.18
CA GLY A 111 -11.20 16.45 -5.75
C GLY A 111 -10.33 16.25 -4.50
N ALA A 112 -10.14 15.01 -4.03
CA ALA A 112 -9.29 14.69 -2.89
C ALA A 112 -7.79 14.64 -3.24
N LEU A 113 -7.44 14.70 -4.53
CA LEU A 113 -6.06 14.62 -5.00
C LEU A 113 -5.53 16.00 -5.41
N VAL A 114 -4.34 16.32 -4.92
CA VAL A 114 -3.55 17.51 -5.30
C VAL A 114 -2.36 17.04 -6.14
N LEU A 115 -2.09 17.67 -7.27
CA LEU A 115 -1.05 17.28 -8.22
C LEU A 115 -0.01 18.39 -8.43
N GLY A 116 1.25 17.98 -8.51
CA GLY A 116 2.40 18.83 -8.81
C GLY A 116 3.01 19.51 -7.61
N PHE A 117 4.33 19.75 -7.68
CA PHE A 117 5.16 20.21 -6.57
C PHE A 117 4.59 21.46 -5.85
N ASP A 118 4.33 22.54 -6.61
CA ASP A 118 3.87 23.80 -6.01
C ASP A 118 2.48 23.68 -5.36
N ASN A 119 1.61 22.85 -5.93
CA ASN A 119 0.28 22.62 -5.37
C ASN A 119 0.34 21.78 -4.10
N VAL A 120 1.19 20.74 -4.08
CA VAL A 120 1.43 19.92 -2.89
C VAL A 120 2.05 20.78 -1.78
N LEU A 121 3.04 21.60 -2.11
CA LEU A 121 3.67 22.52 -1.16
C LEU A 121 2.62 23.47 -0.56
N ARG A 122 1.77 24.09 -1.40
CA ARG A 122 0.67 24.95 -0.92
C ARG A 122 -0.36 24.20 -0.08
N ALA A 123 -0.61 22.93 -0.37
CA ALA A 123 -1.53 22.12 0.43
C ALA A 123 -0.96 21.79 1.81
N LEU A 124 0.35 21.60 1.92
CA LEU A 124 1.04 21.44 3.21
C LEU A 124 1.03 22.75 4.01
N ASP A 125 1.08 23.91 3.32
CA ASP A 125 1.14 25.24 3.94
C ASP A 125 -0.23 25.86 4.20
N GLY A 126 -1.29 25.30 3.64
CA GLY A 126 -2.62 25.91 3.62
C GLY A 126 -3.38 25.81 4.95
N PRO A 127 -4.47 26.59 5.09
CA PRO A 127 -5.34 26.58 6.27
C PRO A 127 -6.30 25.38 6.30
N LYS A 128 -6.39 24.62 5.21
CA LYS A 128 -7.20 23.39 5.12
C LYS A 128 -6.54 22.24 5.85
N ALA A 129 -7.29 21.17 6.07
CA ALA A 129 -6.71 19.94 6.61
C ALA A 129 -5.49 19.51 5.80
N ALA A 130 -4.39 19.23 6.50
CA ALA A 130 -3.16 18.78 5.84
C ALA A 130 -3.40 17.45 5.11
N PRO A 131 -2.72 17.21 3.98
CA PRO A 131 -2.78 15.91 3.32
C PRO A 131 -2.39 14.76 4.26
N ALA A 132 -3.14 13.67 4.20
CA ALA A 132 -2.82 12.45 4.95
C ALA A 132 -1.75 11.61 4.25
N LEU A 133 -1.63 11.75 2.91
CA LEU A 133 -0.75 10.96 2.09
C LEU A 133 0.01 11.86 1.12
N LEU A 134 1.34 11.75 1.12
CA LEU A 134 2.22 12.25 0.06
C LEU A 134 2.57 11.10 -0.89
N ILE A 135 2.53 11.36 -2.17
CA ILE A 135 2.88 10.40 -3.22
C ILE A 135 4.07 10.94 -4.00
N GLU A 136 5.14 10.18 -3.98
CA GLU A 136 6.39 10.50 -4.63
C GLU A 136 6.75 9.43 -5.66
N ALA A 137 6.94 9.81 -6.90
CA ALA A 137 7.38 8.86 -7.91
C ALA A 137 8.77 8.29 -7.56
N THR A 138 8.96 6.97 -7.72
CA THR A 138 10.25 6.32 -7.42
C THR A 138 11.40 6.88 -8.26
N ASP A 139 11.11 7.30 -9.49
CA ASP A 139 12.02 7.92 -10.47
C ASP A 139 12.05 9.45 -10.39
N GLY A 140 11.38 10.05 -9.40
CA GLY A 140 11.42 11.49 -9.14
C GLY A 140 12.73 11.95 -8.51
N SER A 141 13.06 13.26 -8.68
CA SER A 141 14.29 13.83 -8.13
C SER A 141 14.31 13.82 -6.60
N ALA A 142 15.45 13.45 -6.01
CA ALA A 142 15.64 13.47 -4.55
C ALA A 142 15.47 14.88 -3.96
N ASP A 143 15.83 15.94 -4.70
CA ASP A 143 15.71 17.32 -4.23
C ASP A 143 14.25 17.75 -4.05
N GLY A 144 13.38 17.43 -5.01
CA GLY A 144 11.94 17.71 -4.92
C GLY A 144 11.32 17.01 -3.71
N LYS A 145 11.57 15.71 -3.55
CA LYS A 145 11.11 14.91 -2.41
C LYS A 145 11.56 15.53 -1.07
N ARG A 146 12.85 15.84 -0.96
CA ARG A 146 13.42 16.44 0.26
C ARG A 146 12.75 17.77 0.62
N LYS A 147 12.46 18.62 -0.37
CA LYS A 147 11.79 19.92 -0.14
C LYS A 147 10.40 19.73 0.44
N LEU A 148 9.60 18.79 -0.09
CA LEU A 148 8.26 18.49 0.43
C LEU A 148 8.31 17.87 1.83
N TYR A 149 9.27 16.99 2.10
CA TYR A 149 9.45 16.42 3.44
C TYR A 149 9.83 17.47 4.47
N ASN A 150 10.75 18.38 4.11
CA ASN A 150 11.13 19.49 4.98
C ASN A 150 9.96 20.44 5.25
N ALA A 151 9.13 20.73 4.25
CA ALA A 151 7.93 21.56 4.42
C ALA A 151 6.92 20.89 5.36
N ALA A 152 6.67 19.60 5.22
CA ALA A 152 5.81 18.85 6.12
C ALA A 152 6.37 18.85 7.56
N HIS A 153 7.66 18.58 7.70
CA HIS A 153 8.34 18.53 9.01
C HIS A 153 8.33 19.89 9.73
N ALA A 154 8.58 20.98 9.00
CA ALA A 154 8.55 22.35 9.57
C ALA A 154 7.18 22.73 10.16
N ARG A 155 6.13 22.04 9.77
CA ARG A 155 4.76 22.20 10.29
C ARG A 155 4.32 21.05 11.22
N GLU A 156 5.24 20.20 11.63
CA GLU A 156 4.97 19.03 12.48
C GLU A 156 3.94 18.07 11.87
N LEU A 157 3.74 18.12 10.55
CA LEU A 157 2.87 17.21 9.82
C LEU A 157 3.55 15.85 9.63
N LYS A 158 2.77 14.78 9.71
CA LYS A 158 3.26 13.39 9.54
C LYS A 158 2.43 12.65 8.50
N PRO A 159 2.35 13.12 7.25
CA PRO A 159 1.67 12.38 6.20
C PRO A 159 2.38 11.05 5.97
N TYR A 160 1.61 10.02 5.60
CA TYR A 160 2.23 8.80 5.09
C TYR A 160 2.90 9.10 3.74
N VAL A 161 4.10 8.56 3.52
CA VAL A 161 4.81 8.75 2.24
C VAL A 161 4.75 7.47 1.42
N LEU A 162 4.05 7.54 0.29
CA LEU A 162 3.97 6.49 -0.70
C LEU A 162 5.04 6.72 -1.76
N GLU A 163 6.04 5.82 -1.82
CA GLU A 163 7.15 5.87 -2.76
C GLU A 163 7.36 4.48 -3.39
N CYS A 164 6.32 3.95 -4.04
CA CYS A 164 6.36 2.64 -4.67
C CYS A 164 5.76 2.61 -6.08
N LEU A 165 5.38 3.76 -6.64
CA LEU A 165 4.89 3.89 -8.02
C LEU A 165 5.86 4.76 -8.85
N THR A 166 5.99 4.45 -10.13
CA THR A 166 6.77 5.26 -11.07
C THR A 166 5.97 6.46 -11.59
N SER A 167 6.65 7.48 -12.12
CA SER A 167 6.00 8.62 -12.77
C SER A 167 5.10 8.20 -13.92
N ALA A 168 5.47 7.17 -14.67
CA ALA A 168 4.69 6.60 -15.77
C ALA A 168 3.38 5.96 -15.25
N GLU A 169 3.44 5.18 -14.17
CA GLU A 169 2.25 4.59 -13.55
C GLU A 169 1.31 5.66 -13.00
N LEU A 170 1.85 6.66 -12.30
CA LEU A 170 1.08 7.80 -11.82
C LEU A 170 0.44 8.57 -12.98
N GLY A 171 1.20 8.79 -14.04
CA GLY A 171 0.72 9.45 -15.26
C GLY A 171 -0.45 8.70 -15.90
N LEU A 172 -0.35 7.38 -16.01
CA LEU A 172 -1.41 6.52 -16.55
C LEU A 172 -2.71 6.65 -15.73
N ALA A 173 -2.61 6.57 -14.39
CA ALA A 173 -3.77 6.70 -13.51
C ALA A 173 -4.46 8.07 -13.60
N LEU A 174 -3.66 9.10 -13.82
CA LEU A 174 -4.10 10.49 -13.70
C LEU A 174 -4.27 11.18 -15.06
N GLY A 175 -4.06 10.46 -16.17
CA GLY A 175 -4.21 11.00 -17.53
C GLY A 175 -3.33 12.24 -17.75
N ARG A 176 -2.10 12.23 -17.21
CA ARG A 176 -1.11 13.30 -17.36
C ARG A 176 0.27 12.71 -17.50
N GLU A 177 1.12 13.34 -18.28
CA GLU A 177 2.54 12.97 -18.37
C GLU A 177 3.30 13.49 -17.14
N ASN A 178 4.35 12.76 -16.75
CA ASN A 178 5.35 13.17 -15.74
C ASN A 178 4.76 13.60 -14.39
N VAL A 179 3.87 12.79 -13.82
CA VAL A 179 3.41 13.01 -12.45
C VAL A 179 4.45 12.51 -11.46
N ILE A 180 5.15 13.43 -10.81
CA ILE A 180 6.22 13.11 -9.84
C ILE A 180 5.72 13.24 -8.40
N HIS A 181 4.98 14.31 -8.10
CA HIS A 181 4.51 14.67 -6.76
C HIS A 181 2.99 14.78 -6.74
N ALA A 182 2.37 14.14 -5.78
CA ALA A 182 0.96 14.29 -5.50
C ALA A 182 0.68 14.20 -4.00
N ALA A 183 -0.51 14.62 -3.59
CA ALA A 183 -0.96 14.46 -2.20
C ALA A 183 -2.44 14.11 -2.18
N VAL A 184 -2.85 13.31 -1.19
CA VAL A 184 -4.26 12.93 -1.00
C VAL A 184 -4.75 13.46 0.34
N GLN A 185 -5.91 14.10 0.31
CA GLN A 185 -6.59 14.61 1.50
C GLN A 185 -7.02 13.46 2.42
N PRO A 186 -7.16 13.71 3.74
CA PRO A 186 -7.64 12.70 4.68
C PRO A 186 -9.00 12.11 4.25
N GLY A 187 -9.15 10.81 4.46
CA GLY A 187 -10.37 10.05 4.17
C GLY A 187 -10.10 8.63 3.68
N GLY A 188 -11.15 7.87 3.45
CA GLY A 188 -11.06 6.44 3.13
C GLY A 188 -10.24 6.09 1.87
N LEU A 189 -10.04 7.04 0.93
CA LEU A 189 -9.14 6.84 -0.22
C LEU A 189 -7.67 6.88 0.21
N ALA A 190 -7.29 7.82 1.09
CA ALA A 190 -5.94 7.87 1.63
C ALA A 190 -5.62 6.61 2.45
N GLU A 191 -6.56 6.16 3.29
CA GLU A 191 -6.41 4.93 4.09
C GLU A 191 -6.21 3.69 3.21
N ARG A 192 -7.03 3.52 2.16
CA ARG A 192 -6.88 2.40 1.22
C ARG A 192 -5.58 2.43 0.45
N LEU A 193 -5.18 3.61 -0.01
CA LEU A 193 -3.90 3.78 -0.72
C LEU A 193 -2.71 3.47 0.20
N THR A 194 -2.75 3.91 1.47
CA THR A 194 -1.73 3.57 2.46
C THR A 194 -1.67 2.06 2.70
N PHE A 195 -2.82 1.42 2.92
CA PHE A 195 -2.92 -0.02 3.11
C PHE A 195 -2.36 -0.82 1.92
N ASP A 196 -2.66 -0.41 0.69
CA ASP A 196 -2.16 -1.08 -0.51
C ASP A 196 -0.68 -0.76 -0.77
N ALA A 197 -0.20 0.43 -0.40
CA ALA A 197 1.21 0.81 -0.52
C ALA A 197 2.10 -0.04 0.38
N GLU A 198 1.71 -0.27 1.63
CA GLU A 198 2.45 -1.15 2.55
C GLU A 198 2.64 -2.55 1.96
N ARG A 199 1.59 -3.09 1.32
CA ARG A 199 1.63 -4.39 0.67
C ARG A 199 2.47 -4.38 -0.62
N LEU A 200 2.34 -3.35 -1.46
CA LEU A 200 3.08 -3.24 -2.71
C LEU A 200 4.59 -3.07 -2.47
N CYS A 201 4.99 -2.36 -1.42
CA CYS A 201 6.39 -2.19 -1.07
C CYS A 201 7.13 -3.53 -0.94
N GLY A 202 6.52 -4.57 -0.37
CA GLY A 202 7.11 -5.90 -0.24
C GLY A 202 7.36 -6.62 -1.58
N PHE A 203 6.72 -6.17 -2.67
CA PHE A 203 6.97 -6.69 -4.02
C PHE A 203 8.03 -5.90 -4.80
N ARG A 204 8.28 -4.64 -4.42
CA ARG A 204 9.13 -3.69 -5.14
C ARG A 204 10.42 -3.33 -4.42
N SER A 205 10.47 -3.48 -3.09
CA SER A 205 11.68 -3.17 -2.32
C SER A 205 12.78 -4.20 -2.57
N ARG A 206 13.95 -3.73 -2.91
CA ARG A 206 15.18 -4.46 -2.64
C ARG A 206 15.46 -4.31 -1.14
N ASN A 207 14.96 -5.22 -0.30
CA ASN A 207 15.37 -5.44 1.10
C ASN A 207 15.37 -4.26 2.10
N GLU A 208 14.47 -3.27 2.00
CA GLU A 208 14.33 -2.28 3.07
C GLU A 208 12.85 -2.08 3.47
N SER A 209 12.60 -2.14 4.78
CA SER A 209 11.29 -1.86 5.39
C SER A 209 10.84 -0.42 5.14
N PRO A 210 9.51 -0.14 5.10
CA PRO A 210 8.99 1.21 4.90
C PRO A 210 9.55 2.14 5.97
N ARG A 211 10.21 3.22 5.54
CA ARG A 211 10.74 4.25 6.43
C ARG A 211 9.59 5.11 6.93
N SER A 212 9.20 4.97 8.19
CA SER A 212 8.47 6.02 8.86
C SER A 212 9.39 7.25 8.99
N VAL A 213 8.86 8.45 8.79
CA VAL A 213 9.59 9.72 8.86
C VAL A 213 10.24 10.00 10.24
N SER A 214 10.03 9.10 11.22
CA SER A 214 10.59 9.22 12.57
C SER A 214 12.09 8.95 12.71
N GLY A 215 12.83 8.64 11.61
CA GLY A 215 14.22 8.12 11.66
C GLY A 215 15.33 9.00 11.10
N LEU A 216 15.10 10.24 10.68
CA LEU A 216 16.16 11.16 10.28
C LEU A 216 16.80 11.79 11.53
N LYS A 217 17.64 11.02 12.24
CA LYS A 217 18.58 11.58 13.20
C LYS A 217 19.72 12.28 12.46
N GLU A 218 19.96 13.50 12.91
CA GLU A 218 21.08 14.36 12.55
C GLU A 218 22.42 13.59 12.58
N SER A 219 23.12 13.52 11.46
CA SER A 219 24.57 13.36 11.47
C SER A 219 25.19 14.75 11.55
N LYS A 220 25.51 15.18 12.78
CA LYS A 220 26.46 16.24 13.02
C LYS A 220 27.86 15.72 12.72
N SER A 221 28.57 16.33 11.83
CA SER A 221 29.99 16.71 11.89
C SER A 221 30.27 17.68 10.78
#